data_9c0eaa81b5d7b7826534d25ec0404fdb
#
_entry.id   9c0eaa81b5d7b7826534d25ec0404fdb
#
_cell.length_a   1.000
_cell.length_b   1.000
_cell.length_c   1.000
_cell.angle_alpha   90.00
_cell.angle_beta   90.00
_cell.angle_gamma   90.00
#
_symmetry.space_group_name_H-M   'P 1'
#
loop_
_entity.id
_entity.type
_entity.pdbx_description
1 polymer ?
#
loop_
_entity_poly.entity_id
_entity_poly.type
_entity_poly.pdbx_seq_one_letter_code
_entity_poly.pdbx_strand_id
1 'polypeptide(L)'
;MYKTALFYDDHQEKRKKIILVILLLLLLFGIYKNGLQYLSNNLVLKTDIFKLFLYPIISFIGVLGYSLLKKEKITIDNACEAIILALLVPPRFPLIIYSIIIFGYFLLKSFNYKCIEAISLIVIYKVILILVGSIIHLNNLNLVELNHSYHYGILNNFFGYSVGDLGTTNIVLIIILLITMCSSFYYKKELVFYLLLPFFIWQVINVLLLKELNTTLLQSTYFFASILIAPLNGKSPGSKKEIIIFGLGISLL
;
A
#
# COMPACT_ATOMS: atom_id res chain seq x y z
N MET A 1 1.49 -28.09 -27.34
CA MET A 1 2.02 -27.55 -26.07
C MET A 1 2.27 -26.03 -26.08
N TYR A 2 2.61 -25.40 -27.24
CA TYR A 2 2.88 -23.96 -27.35
C TYR A 2 1.64 -23.03 -27.26
N LYS A 3 0.44 -23.51 -27.57
CA LYS A 3 -0.79 -22.68 -27.49
C LYS A 3 -1.21 -22.34 -26.05
N THR A 4 -0.91 -23.20 -25.08
CA THR A 4 -1.25 -22.98 -23.68
C THR A 4 -0.37 -21.92 -23.03
N ALA A 5 0.89 -21.78 -23.40
CA ALA A 5 1.80 -20.77 -22.86
C ALA A 5 1.42 -19.35 -23.34
N LEU A 6 1.02 -19.18 -24.61
CA LEU A 6 0.59 -17.88 -25.15
C LEU A 6 -0.69 -17.34 -24.47
N PHE A 7 -1.67 -18.21 -24.22
CA PHE A 7 -2.90 -17.82 -23.48
C PHE A 7 -2.61 -17.51 -22.03
N TYR A 8 -1.61 -18.12 -21.43
CA TYR A 8 -1.23 -17.90 -20.04
C TYR A 8 -0.59 -16.53 -19.83
N ASP A 9 0.30 -16.10 -20.71
CA ASP A 9 0.95 -14.79 -20.66
C ASP A 9 -0.05 -13.64 -20.88
N ASP A 10 -0.98 -13.80 -21.83
CA ASP A 10 -2.00 -12.77 -22.11
C ASP A 10 -2.95 -12.55 -20.91
N HIS A 11 -3.31 -13.63 -20.21
CA HIS A 11 -4.11 -13.51 -18.99
C HIS A 11 -3.36 -12.84 -17.83
N GLN A 12 -2.07 -13.07 -17.68
CA GLN A 12 -1.27 -12.39 -16.67
C GLN A 12 -1.13 -10.90 -16.94
N GLU A 13 -0.85 -10.54 -18.20
CA GLU A 13 -0.69 -9.15 -18.59
C GLU A 13 -1.99 -8.35 -18.43
N LYS A 14 -3.14 -8.92 -18.82
CA LYS A 14 -4.45 -8.32 -18.59
C LYS A 14 -4.72 -8.08 -17.11
N ARG A 15 -4.35 -9.03 -16.26
CA ARG A 15 -4.53 -8.93 -14.81
C ARG A 15 -3.65 -7.84 -14.20
N LYS A 16 -2.38 -7.74 -14.61
CA LYS A 16 -1.48 -6.66 -14.20
C LYS A 16 -2.04 -5.28 -14.56
N LYS A 17 -2.65 -5.14 -15.75
CA LYS A 17 -3.34 -3.91 -16.16
C LYS A 17 -4.53 -3.59 -15.26
N ILE A 18 -5.33 -4.58 -14.87
CA ILE A 18 -6.46 -4.39 -13.95
C ILE A 18 -5.95 -3.93 -12.57
N ILE A 19 -4.91 -4.58 -12.05
CA ILE A 19 -4.28 -4.18 -10.77
C ILE A 19 -3.79 -2.75 -10.85
N LEU A 20 -3.11 -2.37 -11.93
CA LEU A 20 -2.64 -1.00 -12.16
C LEU A 20 -3.80 0.00 -12.13
N VAL A 21 -4.93 -0.31 -12.78
CA VAL A 21 -6.13 0.54 -12.77
C VAL A 21 -6.67 0.71 -11.36
N ILE A 22 -6.78 -0.39 -10.58
CA ILE A 22 -7.27 -0.32 -9.19
C ILE A 22 -6.33 0.53 -8.32
N LEU A 23 -5.01 0.37 -8.47
CA LEU A 23 -4.03 1.18 -7.76
C LEU A 23 -4.11 2.66 -8.13
N LEU A 24 -4.36 2.98 -9.40
CA LEU A 24 -4.61 4.36 -9.84
C LEU A 24 -5.89 4.92 -9.24
N LEU A 25 -6.97 4.14 -9.16
CA LEU A 25 -8.21 4.57 -8.49
C LEU A 25 -7.98 4.83 -7.00
N LEU A 26 -7.22 3.98 -6.31
CA LEU A 26 -6.81 4.20 -4.91
C LEU A 26 -6.02 5.51 -4.76
N LEU A 27 -5.10 5.80 -5.67
CA LEU A 27 -4.31 7.02 -5.68
C LEU A 27 -5.19 8.25 -5.89
N LEU A 28 -6.05 8.23 -6.90
CA LEU A 28 -6.97 9.33 -7.18
C LEU A 28 -7.92 9.60 -6.01
N PHE A 29 -8.46 8.54 -5.41
CA PHE A 29 -9.28 8.66 -4.22
C PHE A 29 -8.49 9.28 -3.05
N GLY A 30 -7.25 8.84 -2.85
CA GLY A 30 -6.37 9.37 -1.82
C GLY A 30 -6.08 10.88 -1.99
N ILE A 31 -5.81 11.31 -3.21
CA ILE A 31 -5.62 12.72 -3.55
C ILE A 31 -6.91 13.53 -3.31
N TYR A 32 -8.06 12.99 -3.74
CA TYR A 32 -9.36 13.62 -3.51
C TYR A 32 -9.63 13.80 -2.01
N LYS A 33 -9.51 12.72 -1.25
CA LYS A 33 -9.80 12.71 0.19
C LYS A 33 -8.87 13.62 1.00
N ASN A 34 -7.56 13.55 0.73
CA ASN A 34 -6.57 14.28 1.53
C ASN A 34 -6.32 15.73 1.04
N GLY A 35 -6.87 16.10 -0.09
CA GLY A 35 -6.66 17.42 -0.70
C GLY A 35 -7.95 18.11 -1.10
N LEU A 36 -8.56 17.65 -2.19
CA LEU A 36 -9.67 18.36 -2.84
C LEU A 36 -10.90 18.52 -1.94
N GLN A 37 -11.21 17.52 -1.13
CA GLN A 37 -12.35 17.55 -0.21
C GLN A 37 -12.26 18.70 0.81
N TYR A 38 -11.05 19.05 1.25
CA TYR A 38 -10.83 20.10 2.26
C TYR A 38 -10.56 21.49 1.67
N LEU A 39 -10.49 21.59 0.35
CA LEU A 39 -10.21 22.86 -0.33
C LEU A 39 -11.38 23.84 -0.16
N SER A 40 -12.62 23.34 -0.15
CA SER A 40 -13.82 24.13 0.05
C SER A 40 -13.91 24.77 1.44
N ASN A 41 -13.26 24.17 2.43
CA ASN A 41 -13.33 24.58 3.84
C ASN A 41 -12.11 25.40 4.29
N ASN A 42 -11.20 25.76 3.37
CA ASN A 42 -9.92 26.45 3.64
C ASN A 42 -9.01 25.76 4.68
N LEU A 43 -9.21 24.48 4.92
CA LEU A 43 -8.49 23.70 5.92
C LEU A 43 -7.14 23.18 5.41
N VAL A 44 -6.93 23.19 4.10
CA VAL A 44 -5.71 22.74 3.45
C VAL A 44 -5.20 23.82 2.50
N LEU A 45 -3.91 24.11 2.58
CA LEU A 45 -3.28 25.05 1.66
C LEU A 45 -3.22 24.46 0.23
N LYS A 46 -3.42 25.30 -0.79
CA LYS A 46 -3.28 24.87 -2.20
C LYS A 46 -1.93 24.19 -2.48
N THR A 47 -0.87 24.64 -1.79
CA THR A 47 0.47 24.05 -1.87
C THR A 47 0.54 22.61 -1.40
N ASP A 48 -0.26 22.23 -0.38
CA ASP A 48 -0.28 20.85 0.12
C ASP A 48 -1.00 19.91 -0.83
N ILE A 49 -2.05 20.39 -1.50
CA ILE A 49 -2.72 19.63 -2.55
C ILE A 49 -1.76 19.35 -3.71
N PHE A 50 -0.99 20.33 -4.10
CA PHE A 50 0.02 20.16 -5.16
C PHE A 50 1.06 19.09 -4.79
N LYS A 51 1.48 19.01 -3.52
CA LYS A 51 2.37 17.96 -3.02
C LYS A 51 1.81 16.57 -3.22
N LEU A 52 0.49 16.37 -3.05
CA LEU A 52 -0.14 15.06 -3.23
C LEU A 52 0.03 14.52 -4.66
N PHE A 53 0.02 15.39 -5.66
CA PHE A 53 0.29 15.01 -7.05
C PHE A 53 1.77 14.75 -7.32
N LEU A 54 2.67 15.38 -6.54
CA LEU A 54 4.11 15.22 -6.73
C LEU A 54 4.62 13.86 -6.22
N TYR A 55 4.01 13.24 -5.20
CA TYR A 55 4.45 11.93 -4.71
C TYR A 55 4.50 10.85 -5.81
N PRO A 56 3.42 10.59 -6.58
CA PRO A 56 3.48 9.61 -7.64
C PRO A 56 4.46 10.01 -8.75
N ILE A 57 4.58 11.29 -9.07
CA ILE A 57 5.54 11.77 -10.08
C ILE A 57 6.97 11.47 -9.64
N ILE A 58 7.33 11.76 -8.40
CA ILE A 58 8.67 11.47 -7.84
C ILE A 58 8.94 9.96 -7.86
N SER A 59 7.96 9.14 -7.49
CA SER A 59 8.10 7.68 -7.57
C SER A 59 8.34 7.20 -9.00
N PHE A 60 7.64 7.75 -9.98
CA PHE A 60 7.85 7.42 -11.40
C PHE A 60 9.22 7.88 -11.90
N ILE A 61 9.71 9.05 -11.47
CA ILE A 61 11.08 9.50 -11.77
C ILE A 61 12.10 8.51 -11.19
N GLY A 62 11.87 8.00 -9.97
CA GLY A 62 12.69 6.96 -9.38
C GLY A 62 12.74 5.67 -10.22
N VAL A 63 11.58 5.21 -10.72
CA VAL A 63 11.49 4.07 -11.66
C VAL A 63 12.25 4.34 -12.95
N LEU A 64 12.12 5.54 -13.53
CA LEU A 64 12.86 5.92 -14.72
C LEU A 64 14.36 5.86 -14.48
N GLY A 65 14.85 6.43 -13.38
CA GLY A 65 16.26 6.37 -12.97
C GLY A 65 16.76 4.92 -12.83
N TYR A 66 15.98 4.06 -12.16
CA TYR A 66 16.29 2.64 -12.01
C TYR A 66 16.37 1.94 -13.38
N SER A 67 15.39 2.15 -14.25
CA SER A 67 15.35 1.53 -15.60
C SER A 67 16.54 1.97 -16.47
N LEU A 68 16.95 3.23 -16.35
CA LEU A 68 18.14 3.73 -17.05
C LEU A 68 19.43 3.09 -16.51
N LEU A 69 19.58 2.95 -15.18
CA LEU A 69 20.75 2.30 -14.57
C LEU A 69 20.88 0.83 -14.97
N LYS A 70 19.76 0.12 -15.05
CA LYS A 70 19.74 -1.32 -15.42
C LYS A 70 19.66 -1.55 -16.92
N LYS A 71 19.46 -0.51 -17.72
CA LYS A 71 19.21 -0.61 -19.18
C LYS A 71 18.03 -1.53 -19.51
N GLU A 72 17.04 -1.55 -18.65
CA GLU A 72 15.80 -2.34 -18.78
C GLU A 72 14.64 -1.48 -19.26
N LYS A 73 13.68 -2.08 -19.97
CA LYS A 73 12.44 -1.42 -20.33
C LYS A 73 11.53 -1.28 -19.12
N ILE A 74 10.80 -0.18 -19.05
CA ILE A 74 9.78 0.02 -18.01
C ILE A 74 8.66 -1.00 -18.20
N THR A 75 8.40 -1.78 -17.17
CA THR A 75 7.33 -2.79 -17.16
C THR A 75 6.11 -2.27 -16.38
N ILE A 76 4.97 -2.94 -16.56
CA ILE A 76 3.76 -2.66 -15.76
C ILE A 76 4.03 -2.90 -14.27
N ASP A 77 4.87 -3.87 -13.93
CA ASP A 77 5.24 -4.16 -12.53
C ASP A 77 5.98 -2.97 -11.90
N ASN A 78 6.89 -2.33 -12.65
CA ASN A 78 7.58 -1.13 -12.20
C ASN A 78 6.61 0.06 -12.00
N ALA A 79 5.60 0.18 -12.86
CA ALA A 79 4.57 1.20 -12.70
C ALA A 79 3.70 0.94 -11.45
N CYS A 80 3.27 -0.31 -11.23
CA CYS A 80 2.55 -0.69 -10.01
C CYS A 80 3.37 -0.39 -8.76
N GLU A 81 4.66 -0.71 -8.76
CA GLU A 81 5.56 -0.44 -7.64
C GLU A 81 5.67 1.06 -7.34
N ALA A 82 5.83 1.90 -8.35
CA ALA A 82 5.85 3.36 -8.16
C ALA A 82 4.57 3.88 -7.49
N ILE A 83 3.41 3.38 -7.92
CA ILE A 83 2.13 3.77 -7.34
C ILE A 83 2.01 3.27 -5.90
N ILE A 84 2.41 2.02 -5.61
CA ILE A 84 2.39 1.46 -4.25
C ILE A 84 3.24 2.32 -3.31
N LEU A 85 4.46 2.71 -3.72
CA LEU A 85 5.31 3.59 -2.94
C LEU A 85 4.63 4.93 -2.63
N ALA A 86 3.95 5.52 -3.62
CA ALA A 86 3.20 6.76 -3.41
C ALA A 86 1.99 6.59 -2.49
N LEU A 87 1.27 5.45 -2.58
CA LEU A 87 0.09 5.17 -1.74
C LEU A 87 0.43 5.02 -0.25
N LEU A 88 1.65 4.59 0.08
CA LEU A 88 2.12 4.36 1.44
C LEU A 88 2.64 5.62 2.15
N VAL A 89 2.61 6.77 1.48
CA VAL A 89 3.12 8.04 2.02
C VAL A 89 2.06 8.74 2.86
N PRO A 90 2.40 9.27 4.04
CA PRO A 90 1.53 10.18 4.77
C PRO A 90 1.26 11.46 3.95
N PRO A 91 0.03 12.01 3.94
CA PRO A 91 -0.38 13.08 3.01
C PRO A 91 0.45 14.36 3.08
N ARG A 92 1.03 14.70 4.24
CA ARG A 92 1.81 15.91 4.46
C ARG A 92 3.31 15.67 4.59
N PHE A 93 3.81 14.52 4.09
CA PHE A 93 5.23 14.20 4.20
C PHE A 93 6.10 15.20 3.42
N PRO A 94 7.27 15.64 3.93
CA PRO A 94 8.13 16.57 3.22
C PRO A 94 8.66 16.01 1.91
N LEU A 95 8.42 16.70 0.79
CA LEU A 95 8.78 16.23 -0.56
C LEU A 95 10.28 15.97 -0.74
N ILE A 96 11.13 16.80 -0.14
CA ILE A 96 12.60 16.65 -0.26
C ILE A 96 13.02 15.33 0.38
N ILE A 97 12.53 15.05 1.58
CA ILE A 97 12.87 13.81 2.30
C ILE A 97 12.30 12.61 1.56
N TYR A 98 11.06 12.72 1.06
CA TYR A 98 10.45 11.70 0.23
C TYR A 98 11.30 11.37 -1.00
N SER A 99 11.79 12.41 -1.71
CA SER A 99 12.64 12.23 -2.88
C SER A 99 13.94 11.49 -2.56
N ILE A 100 14.58 11.80 -1.42
CA ILE A 100 15.79 11.12 -0.95
C ILE A 100 15.50 9.65 -0.65
N ILE A 101 14.38 9.36 0.03
CA ILE A 101 14.00 7.99 0.38
C ILE A 101 13.70 7.17 -0.89
N ILE A 102 12.95 7.73 -1.85
CA ILE A 102 12.65 7.06 -3.13
C ILE A 102 13.93 6.79 -3.92
N PHE A 103 14.83 7.76 -4.00
CA PHE A 103 16.09 7.57 -4.68
C PHE A 103 16.94 6.47 -4.01
N GLY A 104 17.04 6.49 -2.68
CA GLY A 104 17.69 5.44 -1.88
C GLY A 104 17.06 4.06 -2.10
N TYR A 105 15.73 3.98 -2.14
CA TYR A 105 15.00 2.74 -2.43
C TYR A 105 15.41 2.12 -3.77
N PHE A 106 15.38 2.90 -4.85
CA PHE A 106 15.75 2.40 -6.18
C PHE A 106 17.24 2.13 -6.32
N LEU A 107 18.10 2.86 -5.62
CA LEU A 107 19.54 2.52 -5.53
C LEU A 107 19.72 1.15 -4.86
N LEU A 108 19.14 0.92 -3.69
CA LEU A 108 19.20 -0.37 -3.00
C LEU A 108 18.69 -1.50 -3.89
N LYS A 109 17.58 -1.28 -4.59
CA LYS A 109 17.04 -2.23 -5.56
C LYS A 109 18.04 -2.54 -6.68
N SER A 110 18.83 -1.55 -7.11
CA SER A 110 19.81 -1.72 -8.18
C SER A 110 20.99 -2.60 -7.79
N PHE A 111 21.36 -2.67 -6.53
CA PHE A 111 22.51 -3.44 -6.04
C PHE A 111 22.29 -4.95 -5.97
N ASN A 112 21.06 -5.44 -6.17
CA ASN A 112 20.71 -6.89 -6.19
C ASN A 112 21.27 -7.69 -5.00
N TYR A 113 21.27 -7.11 -3.78
CA TYR A 113 21.70 -7.85 -2.61
C TYR A 113 20.73 -8.99 -2.29
N LYS A 114 21.23 -10.24 -2.33
CA LYS A 114 20.44 -11.45 -2.01
C LYS A 114 19.76 -11.36 -0.63
N CYS A 115 20.37 -10.67 0.33
CA CYS A 115 19.81 -10.46 1.67
C CYS A 115 18.62 -9.49 1.66
N ILE A 116 18.63 -8.48 0.79
CA ILE A 116 17.55 -7.48 0.71
C ILE A 116 16.35 -8.02 -0.05
N GLU A 117 16.54 -8.98 -0.96
CA GLU A 117 15.42 -9.67 -1.62
C GLU A 117 14.54 -10.48 -0.63
N ALA A 118 15.10 -10.91 0.50
CA ALA A 118 14.36 -11.66 1.52
C ALA A 118 13.42 -10.79 2.35
N ILE A 119 13.78 -9.52 2.54
CA ILE A 119 12.96 -8.51 3.21
C ILE A 119 12.39 -7.65 2.08
N SER A 120 11.08 -7.53 1.99
CA SER A 120 10.47 -6.66 0.99
C SER A 120 11.03 -5.24 1.15
N LEU A 121 11.69 -4.72 0.12
CA LEU A 121 12.19 -3.34 0.11
C LEU A 121 11.08 -2.33 0.42
N ILE A 122 9.83 -2.66 0.09
CA ILE A 122 8.67 -1.84 0.39
C ILE A 122 8.42 -1.77 1.91
N VAL A 123 8.66 -2.86 2.64
CA VAL A 123 8.54 -2.84 4.11
C VAL A 123 9.61 -1.95 4.71
N ILE A 124 10.88 -2.09 4.27
CA ILE A 124 11.98 -1.22 4.70
C ILE A 124 11.65 0.24 4.40
N TYR A 125 11.15 0.52 3.20
CA TYR A 125 10.71 1.86 2.81
C TYR A 125 9.65 2.41 3.79
N LYS A 126 8.62 1.62 4.13
CA LYS A 126 7.59 2.06 5.07
C LYS A 126 8.14 2.28 6.48
N VAL A 127 9.02 1.41 6.96
CA VAL A 127 9.68 1.59 8.27
C VAL A 127 10.50 2.88 8.29
N ILE A 128 11.25 3.18 7.23
CA ILE A 128 12.00 4.44 7.11
C ILE A 128 11.05 5.64 7.14
N LEU A 129 9.93 5.60 6.43
CA LEU A 129 8.93 6.68 6.46
C LEU A 129 8.40 6.91 7.87
N ILE A 130 8.11 5.85 8.63
CA ILE A 130 7.62 5.95 10.01
C ILE A 130 8.70 6.54 10.92
N LEU A 131 9.92 6.02 10.86
CA LEU A 131 11.04 6.48 11.69
C LEU A 131 11.37 7.97 11.41
N VAL A 132 11.47 8.33 10.14
CA VAL A 132 11.72 9.73 9.76
C VAL A 132 10.55 10.60 10.18
N GLY A 133 9.30 10.14 10.00
CA GLY A 133 8.11 10.85 10.44
C GLY A 133 8.12 11.12 11.95
N SER A 134 8.52 10.16 12.77
CA SER A 134 8.60 10.31 14.22
C SER A 134 9.71 11.29 14.65
N ILE A 135 10.88 11.24 14.00
CA ILE A 135 12.02 12.12 14.32
C ILE A 135 11.68 13.60 14.02
N ILE A 136 10.96 13.87 12.94
CA ILE A 136 10.62 15.24 12.51
C ILE A 136 9.41 15.78 13.30
N HIS A 137 8.88 15.05 14.27
CA HIS A 137 7.65 15.38 15.01
C HIS A 137 6.47 15.70 14.08
N LEU A 138 6.37 14.95 12.99
CA LEU A 138 5.31 15.09 11.99
C LEU A 138 3.95 14.59 12.52
N ASN A 139 3.68 14.74 13.82
CA ASN A 139 2.39 14.43 14.44
C ASN A 139 1.22 15.17 13.78
N ASN A 140 1.52 16.29 13.11
CA ASN A 140 0.57 17.08 12.32
C ASN A 140 0.44 16.61 10.84
N LEU A 141 1.07 15.49 10.46
CA LEU A 141 0.94 14.95 9.09
C LEU A 141 -0.42 14.34 8.82
N ASN A 142 -1.12 13.99 9.84
CA ASN A 142 -2.48 13.49 9.74
C ASN A 142 -3.43 14.65 9.99
N LEU A 143 -4.46 14.76 9.17
CA LEU A 143 -5.59 15.66 9.36
C LEU A 143 -6.44 15.24 10.58
N VAL A 144 -5.80 14.75 11.66
CA VAL A 144 -6.47 14.18 12.85
C VAL A 144 -7.35 15.22 13.53
N GLU A 145 -6.87 16.46 13.62
CA GLU A 145 -7.63 17.55 14.22
C GLU A 145 -8.88 17.91 13.41
N LEU A 146 -8.86 17.72 12.10
CA LEU A 146 -10.00 17.94 11.23
C LEU A 146 -11.05 16.83 11.33
N ASN A 147 -10.64 15.63 11.69
CA ASN A 147 -11.54 14.48 11.85
C ASN A 147 -12.37 14.55 13.15
N HIS A 148 -11.95 15.28 14.16
CA HIS A 148 -12.76 15.44 15.39
C HIS A 148 -14.08 16.18 15.15
N SER A 149 -14.20 16.96 14.08
CA SER A 149 -15.42 17.65 13.70
C SER A 149 -16.34 16.83 12.79
N TYR A 150 -15.84 15.75 12.17
CA TYR A 150 -16.62 14.88 11.29
C TYR A 150 -16.72 13.48 11.89
N HIS A 151 -17.79 13.19 12.58
CA HIS A 151 -18.16 11.82 12.94
C HIS A 151 -18.60 11.08 11.65
N TYR A 152 -17.65 10.44 11.01
CA TYR A 152 -17.97 9.57 9.87
C TYR A 152 -18.68 8.32 10.39
N GLY A 153 -19.90 8.07 9.91
CA GLY A 153 -20.59 6.81 10.15
C GLY A 153 -19.78 5.62 9.59
N ILE A 154 -20.09 4.42 10.06
CA ILE A 154 -19.39 3.17 9.65
C ILE A 154 -19.25 3.06 8.14
N LEU A 155 -20.29 3.41 7.36
CA LEU A 155 -20.28 3.39 5.90
C LEU A 155 -19.21 4.32 5.31
N ASN A 156 -19.09 5.54 5.82
CA ASN A 156 -18.09 6.49 5.35
C ASN A 156 -16.67 5.97 5.62
N ASN A 157 -16.46 5.31 6.75
CA ASN A 157 -15.19 4.66 7.06
C ASN A 157 -14.86 3.54 6.07
N PHE A 158 -15.84 2.74 5.63
CA PHE A 158 -15.62 1.72 4.59
C PHE A 158 -15.22 2.33 3.25
N PHE A 159 -15.78 3.47 2.89
CA PHE A 159 -15.37 4.21 1.68
C PHE A 159 -14.03 4.95 1.83
N GLY A 160 -13.40 4.88 3.02
CA GLY A 160 -12.05 5.38 3.24
C GLY A 160 -11.96 6.82 3.73
N TYR A 161 -13.06 7.41 4.19
CA TYR A 161 -13.06 8.73 4.84
C TYR A 161 -12.52 8.61 6.28
N SER A 162 -11.26 8.25 6.41
CA SER A 162 -10.56 8.07 7.68
C SER A 162 -9.13 8.53 7.59
N VAL A 163 -8.49 8.69 8.73
CA VAL A 163 -7.08 9.07 8.81
C VAL A 163 -6.20 7.90 8.36
N GLY A 164 -5.18 8.19 7.56
CA GLY A 164 -4.22 7.17 7.10
C GLY A 164 -3.33 7.67 5.98
N ASP A 165 -2.52 6.78 5.43
CA ASP A 165 -1.67 7.08 4.28
C ASP A 165 -2.51 7.45 3.04
N LEU A 166 -1.86 7.94 2.00
CA LEU A 166 -2.52 8.51 0.84
C LEU A 166 -3.58 7.59 0.21
N GLY A 167 -3.34 6.29 0.13
CA GLY A 167 -4.26 5.37 -0.55
C GLY A 167 -4.64 4.10 0.20
N THR A 168 -4.29 3.95 1.49
CA THR A 168 -4.52 2.71 2.24
C THR A 168 -5.84 2.66 2.98
N THR A 169 -6.67 3.68 2.89
CA THR A 169 -7.88 3.83 3.71
C THR A 169 -9.16 3.34 3.04
N ASN A 170 -9.22 3.22 1.72
CA ASN A 170 -10.44 2.78 1.01
C ASN A 170 -10.56 1.25 1.02
N ILE A 171 -11.34 0.72 1.97
CA ILE A 171 -11.52 -0.72 2.17
C ILE A 171 -12.19 -1.36 0.95
N VAL A 172 -13.16 -0.70 0.32
CA VAL A 172 -13.89 -1.24 -0.83
C VAL A 172 -12.93 -1.51 -1.99
N LEU A 173 -12.09 -0.54 -2.35
CA LEU A 173 -11.11 -0.71 -3.43
C LEU A 173 -10.03 -1.76 -3.07
N ILE A 174 -9.63 -1.86 -1.80
CA ILE A 174 -8.69 -2.87 -1.33
C ILE A 174 -9.31 -4.28 -1.41
N ILE A 175 -10.59 -4.44 -1.11
CA ILE A 175 -11.30 -5.72 -1.28
C ILE A 175 -11.41 -6.09 -2.77
N ILE A 176 -11.70 -5.13 -3.65
CA ILE A 176 -11.70 -5.38 -5.11
C ILE A 176 -10.30 -5.81 -5.57
N LEU A 177 -9.25 -5.18 -5.05
CA LEU A 177 -7.86 -5.57 -5.31
C LEU A 177 -7.61 -7.01 -4.84
N LEU A 178 -8.05 -7.37 -3.63
CA LEU A 178 -7.92 -8.73 -3.08
C LEU A 178 -8.61 -9.76 -3.99
N ILE A 179 -9.85 -9.52 -4.41
CA ILE A 179 -10.60 -10.42 -5.31
C ILE A 179 -9.82 -10.60 -6.62
N THR A 180 -9.32 -9.50 -7.19
CA THR A 180 -8.52 -9.54 -8.43
C THR A 180 -7.23 -10.34 -8.24
N MET A 181 -6.54 -10.18 -7.11
CA MET A 181 -5.32 -10.93 -6.81
C MET A 181 -5.63 -12.41 -6.56
N CYS A 182 -6.71 -12.73 -5.84
CA CYS A 182 -7.14 -14.10 -5.57
C CYS A 182 -7.52 -14.88 -6.83
N SER A 183 -7.86 -14.22 -7.93
CA SER A 183 -8.09 -14.86 -9.22
C SER A 183 -6.79 -15.37 -9.86
N SER A 184 -5.61 -15.00 -9.34
CA SER A 184 -4.30 -15.46 -9.82
C SER A 184 -3.94 -16.83 -9.23
N PHE A 185 -3.41 -17.72 -10.08
CA PHE A 185 -2.90 -19.03 -9.64
C PHE A 185 -1.64 -18.90 -8.76
N TYR A 186 -0.79 -17.91 -9.05
CA TYR A 186 0.47 -17.67 -8.32
C TYR A 186 0.30 -16.87 -7.03
N TYR A 187 -0.90 -16.37 -6.78
CA TYR A 187 -1.17 -15.60 -5.58
C TYR A 187 -1.32 -16.55 -4.38
N LYS A 188 -0.51 -16.32 -3.34
CA LYS A 188 -0.49 -17.15 -2.14
C LYS A 188 -1.65 -16.80 -1.21
N LYS A 189 -2.85 -17.25 -1.56
CA LYS A 189 -4.11 -17.02 -0.81
C LYS A 189 -4.01 -17.46 0.64
N GLU A 190 -3.36 -18.61 0.87
CA GLU A 190 -3.18 -19.18 2.21
C GLU A 190 -2.39 -18.22 3.11
N LEU A 191 -1.33 -17.58 2.57
CA LEU A 191 -0.55 -16.60 3.32
C LEU A 191 -1.38 -15.39 3.74
N VAL A 192 -2.19 -14.85 2.83
CA VAL A 192 -3.09 -13.73 3.14
C VAL A 192 -4.09 -14.11 4.21
N PHE A 193 -4.65 -15.31 4.12
CA PHE A 193 -5.59 -15.81 5.12
C PHE A 193 -4.96 -15.86 6.52
N TYR A 194 -3.75 -16.41 6.66
CA TYR A 194 -3.08 -16.49 7.96
C TYR A 194 -2.60 -15.13 8.46
N LEU A 195 -2.26 -14.20 7.58
CA LEU A 195 -1.95 -12.82 7.96
C LEU A 195 -3.17 -12.08 8.50
N LEU A 196 -4.34 -12.28 7.91
CA LEU A 196 -5.56 -11.59 8.28
C LEU A 196 -6.35 -12.29 9.40
N LEU A 197 -6.12 -13.59 9.64
CA LEU A 197 -6.86 -14.38 10.61
C LEU A 197 -6.85 -13.79 12.03
N PRO A 198 -5.69 -13.44 12.64
CA PRO A 198 -5.65 -12.86 13.98
C PRO A 198 -6.40 -11.52 14.05
N PHE A 199 -6.33 -10.76 12.98
CA PHE A 199 -7.07 -9.52 12.84
C PHE A 199 -8.59 -9.74 12.90
N PHE A 200 -9.12 -10.72 12.14
CA PHE A 200 -10.54 -11.06 12.19
C PHE A 200 -10.96 -11.61 13.56
N ILE A 201 -10.14 -12.45 14.19
CA ILE A 201 -10.38 -12.94 15.54
C ILE A 201 -10.49 -11.78 16.52
N TRP A 202 -9.55 -10.83 16.45
CA TRP A 202 -9.56 -9.64 17.30
C TRP A 202 -10.82 -8.78 17.10
N GLN A 203 -11.26 -8.60 15.85
CA GLN A 203 -12.51 -7.91 15.54
C GLN A 203 -13.74 -8.60 16.13
N VAL A 204 -13.81 -9.93 16.00
CA VAL A 204 -14.90 -10.71 16.63
C VAL A 204 -14.90 -10.54 18.13
N ILE A 205 -13.74 -10.59 18.79
CA ILE A 205 -13.61 -10.37 20.23
C ILE A 205 -14.08 -8.96 20.59
N ASN A 206 -13.66 -7.92 19.87
CA ASN A 206 -14.09 -6.55 20.11
C ASN A 206 -15.61 -6.37 19.98
N VAL A 207 -16.21 -6.95 18.94
CA VAL A 207 -17.67 -6.87 18.74
C VAL A 207 -18.41 -7.58 19.87
N LEU A 208 -17.92 -8.74 20.33
CA LEU A 208 -18.56 -9.53 21.38
C LEU A 208 -18.40 -8.87 22.77
N LEU A 209 -17.22 -8.31 23.08
CA LEU A 209 -16.92 -7.74 24.40
C LEU A 209 -17.30 -6.27 24.52
N LEU A 210 -16.98 -5.47 23.50
CA LEU A 210 -17.13 -4.02 23.55
C LEU A 210 -18.36 -3.52 22.80
N LYS A 211 -19.04 -4.40 22.04
CA LYS A 211 -20.16 -4.08 21.13
C LYS A 211 -19.80 -2.99 20.10
N GLU A 212 -18.51 -2.82 19.81
CA GLU A 212 -18.00 -1.82 18.89
C GLU A 212 -17.21 -2.49 17.76
N LEU A 213 -17.46 -2.06 16.52
CA LEU A 213 -16.67 -2.47 15.38
C LEU A 213 -15.49 -1.53 15.21
N ASN A 214 -14.29 -2.00 15.50
CA ASN A 214 -13.09 -1.18 15.34
C ASN A 214 -12.67 -1.12 13.86
N THR A 215 -13.13 -0.09 13.16
CA THR A 215 -12.82 0.10 11.72
C THR A 215 -11.41 0.58 11.47
N THR A 216 -10.69 1.09 12.48
CA THR A 216 -9.36 1.68 12.31
C THR A 216 -8.32 0.68 11.83
N LEU A 217 -8.44 -0.58 12.23
CA LEU A 217 -7.54 -1.65 11.78
C LEU A 217 -7.74 -2.01 10.31
N LEU A 218 -8.98 -2.03 9.82
CA LEU A 218 -9.30 -2.28 8.39
C LEU A 218 -8.75 -1.18 7.48
N GLN A 219 -8.59 0.02 8.01
CA GLN A 219 -8.05 1.19 7.31
C GLN A 219 -6.53 1.31 7.44
N SER A 220 -5.91 0.32 8.08
CA SER A 220 -4.48 0.33 8.34
C SER A 220 -3.67 -0.06 7.09
N THR A 221 -2.47 0.48 7.03
CA THR A 221 -1.44 0.06 6.05
C THR A 221 -1.20 -1.46 6.13
N TYR A 222 -1.43 -2.07 7.31
CA TYR A 222 -1.31 -3.52 7.51
C TYR A 222 -2.25 -4.32 6.61
N PHE A 223 -3.54 -3.94 6.53
CA PHE A 223 -4.51 -4.62 5.68
C PHE A 223 -4.11 -4.55 4.20
N PHE A 224 -3.73 -3.36 3.73
CA PHE A 224 -3.23 -3.17 2.37
C PHE A 224 -1.95 -3.98 2.11
N ALA A 225 -0.98 -3.94 3.04
CA ALA A 225 0.29 -4.66 2.91
C ALA A 225 0.11 -6.18 2.93
N SER A 226 -0.78 -6.70 3.76
CA SER A 226 -1.09 -8.13 3.83
C SER A 226 -1.67 -8.67 2.52
N ILE A 227 -2.49 -7.87 1.84
CA ILE A 227 -3.11 -8.26 0.57
C ILE A 227 -2.16 -8.12 -0.60
N LEU A 228 -1.41 -7.02 -0.67
CA LEU A 228 -0.65 -6.69 -1.87
C LEU A 228 0.83 -7.05 -1.76
N ILE A 229 1.46 -6.72 -0.62
CA ILE A 229 2.93 -6.77 -0.51
C ILE A 229 3.42 -8.16 -0.12
N ALA A 230 2.86 -8.74 0.93
CA ALA A 230 3.34 -10.00 1.48
C ALA A 230 3.25 -11.19 0.49
N PRO A 231 2.15 -11.36 -0.30
CA PRO A 231 2.05 -12.48 -1.24
C PRO A 231 2.87 -12.32 -2.52
N LEU A 232 3.29 -11.09 -2.86
CA LEU A 232 4.08 -10.82 -4.07
C LEU A 232 5.56 -11.17 -3.92
N ASN A 233 6.05 -11.37 -2.71
CA ASN A 233 7.43 -11.72 -2.47
C ASN A 233 7.75 -13.11 -3.02
N GLY A 234 8.63 -13.20 -4.01
CA GLY A 234 9.07 -14.45 -4.64
C GLY A 234 9.69 -15.46 -3.67
N LYS A 235 10.08 -15.01 -2.47
CA LYS A 235 10.67 -15.82 -1.37
C LYS A 235 9.71 -16.04 -0.20
N SER A 236 8.42 -15.81 -0.38
CA SER A 236 7.45 -16.20 0.64
C SER A 236 7.53 -17.73 0.88
N PRO A 237 7.31 -18.18 2.14
CA PRO A 237 7.47 -19.58 2.53
C PRO A 237 6.81 -20.54 1.53
N GLY A 238 7.46 -21.65 1.22
CA GLY A 238 7.00 -22.63 0.23
C GLY A 238 6.15 -23.74 0.83
N SER A 239 6.43 -24.14 2.08
CA SER A 239 5.69 -25.20 2.76
C SER A 239 4.50 -24.63 3.53
N LYS A 240 3.41 -25.42 3.67
CA LYS A 240 2.21 -25.00 4.42
C LYS A 240 2.54 -24.65 5.87
N LYS A 241 3.43 -25.38 6.53
CA LYS A 241 3.84 -25.11 7.92
C LYS A 241 4.54 -23.75 8.04
N GLU A 242 5.47 -23.47 7.13
CA GLU A 242 6.17 -22.19 7.09
C GLU A 242 5.23 -21.02 6.80
N ILE A 243 4.24 -21.18 5.91
CA ILE A 243 3.22 -20.19 5.62
C ILE A 243 2.41 -19.84 6.86
N ILE A 244 1.99 -20.86 7.63
CA ILE A 244 1.24 -20.67 8.87
C ILE A 244 2.07 -19.93 9.91
N ILE A 245 3.29 -20.41 10.18
CA ILE A 245 4.20 -19.80 11.17
C ILE A 245 4.53 -18.37 10.79
N PHE A 246 4.85 -18.13 9.53
CA PHE A 246 5.17 -16.81 9.02
C PHE A 246 3.96 -15.86 9.09
N GLY A 247 2.78 -16.32 8.62
CA GLY A 247 1.56 -15.51 8.62
C GLY A 247 1.10 -15.14 10.02
N LEU A 248 0.98 -16.12 10.93
CA LEU A 248 0.59 -15.87 12.31
C LEU A 248 1.67 -15.11 13.09
N GLY A 249 2.94 -15.42 12.87
CA GLY A 249 4.05 -14.73 13.55
C GLY A 249 4.10 -13.24 13.24
N ILE A 250 3.98 -12.85 11.96
CA ILE A 250 3.97 -11.42 11.57
C ILE A 250 2.71 -10.71 12.07
N SER A 251 1.58 -11.39 12.10
CA SER A 251 0.31 -10.76 12.50
C SER A 251 0.19 -10.54 14.01
N LEU A 252 1.03 -11.18 14.82
CA LEU A 252 1.08 -11.01 16.28
C LEU A 252 2.12 -9.95 16.73
N LEU A 253 3.02 -9.52 15.83
CA LEU A 253 3.97 -8.42 16.03
C LEU A 253 3.33 -7.07 15.73
#